data_2a08c264523244b5da7988468d8d93ee
#
_entry.id   2a08c264523244b5da7988468d8d93ee
#
_cell.length_a   1.000
_cell.length_b   1.000
_cell.length_c   1.000
_cell.angle_alpha   90.00
_cell.angle_beta   90.00
_cell.angle_gamma   90.00
#
_symmetry.space_group_name_H-M   'P 1'
#
loop_
_entity.id
_entity.type
_entity.pdbx_description
1 polymer ?
#
loop_
_entity_poly.entity_id
_entity_poly.type
_entity_poly.pdbx_seq_one_letter_code
_entity_poly.pdbx_strand_id
1 'polypeptide(L)'
;ACDYSPIPVNDGVYGEYIPNQAVRQEIKSFFETYKGKVIWHRSAYDLKVLIYTLWMKDPLDMVGLLQGLEVMTKNFGDSKLVAYLALNSASRQSYSLKALAQEFAGSWAIEDINDIRKIKLPKLLEYNLVDSLCTRYVHDKYYPVMVRDKQEDLYLNMFLGSQKTLLQVELCSMPMNNGKITELEKDLTDYVNTLLKTLASDPAIKDVELKLQHAEMEKANAKLKTKKHPLSKFQEYKFNPNSVHHLQALLFDYMELPVLDYTDTGAPSTGGGTIKKLIHHT
;
A
#
# COMPACT_ATOMS: atom_id res chain seq x y z
N ALA A 1 -15.44 11.13 3.69
CA ALA A 1 -16.00 11.98 2.62
C ALA A 1 -16.62 13.27 3.18
N CYS A 2 -17.27 13.21 4.33
CA CYS A 2 -17.96 14.40 4.89
C CYS A 2 -17.02 15.49 5.43
N ASP A 3 -15.82 15.13 5.85
CA ASP A 3 -14.81 16.09 6.33
C ASP A 3 -14.04 16.75 5.17
N TYR A 4 -14.40 16.45 3.96
CA TYR A 4 -13.70 16.88 2.77
C TYR A 4 -14.34 18.11 2.18
N SER A 5 -13.64 19.24 2.18
CA SER A 5 -14.02 20.47 1.47
C SER A 5 -13.06 20.69 0.30
N PRO A 6 -13.25 19.98 -0.81
CA PRO A 6 -12.32 20.04 -1.93
C PRO A 6 -12.40 21.38 -2.64
N ILE A 7 -11.25 21.95 -3.00
CA ILE A 7 -11.19 23.08 -3.93
C ILE A 7 -11.45 22.51 -5.34
N PRO A 8 -12.45 23.01 -6.07
CA PRO A 8 -12.68 22.60 -7.44
C PRO A 8 -11.45 22.93 -8.31
N VAL A 9 -10.95 21.96 -9.04
CA VAL A 9 -9.97 22.15 -10.12
C VAL A 9 -10.69 22.02 -11.45
N ASN A 10 -10.04 22.38 -12.55
CA ASN A 10 -10.58 22.23 -13.89
C ASN A 10 -11.22 20.86 -14.11
N ASP A 11 -12.34 20.80 -14.79
CA ASP A 11 -13.14 19.60 -15.11
C ASP A 11 -13.90 18.96 -13.95
N GLY A 12 -14.09 19.67 -12.84
CA GLY A 12 -14.84 19.17 -11.67
C GLY A 12 -14.12 18.10 -10.88
N VAL A 13 -12.82 17.96 -11.09
CA VAL A 13 -11.91 17.20 -10.22
C VAL A 13 -11.50 18.08 -9.05
N TYR A 14 -11.50 17.53 -7.85
CA TYR A 14 -11.20 18.28 -6.64
C TYR A 14 -9.71 18.18 -6.29
N GLY A 15 -9.10 19.35 -5.92
CA GLY A 15 -7.67 19.49 -5.65
C GLY A 15 -7.27 19.24 -4.21
N GLU A 16 -6.95 20.29 -3.47
CA GLU A 16 -6.43 20.17 -2.12
C GLU A 16 -7.48 19.79 -1.09
N TYR A 17 -7.05 18.98 -0.10
CA TYR A 17 -7.85 18.69 1.07
C TYR A 17 -7.81 19.86 2.05
N ILE A 18 -8.98 20.47 2.32
CA ILE A 18 -9.14 21.48 3.35
C ILE A 18 -10.00 20.90 4.47
N PRO A 19 -9.45 20.76 5.70
CA PRO A 19 -10.21 20.26 6.82
C PRO A 19 -11.41 21.16 7.14
N ASN A 20 -12.61 20.58 7.18
CA ASN A 20 -13.81 21.30 7.61
C ASN A 20 -14.03 21.09 9.11
N GLN A 21 -13.61 22.04 9.92
CA GLN A 21 -13.66 21.93 11.39
C GLN A 21 -15.08 21.75 11.93
N ALA A 22 -16.09 22.38 11.31
CA ALA A 22 -17.47 22.21 11.74
C ALA A 22 -17.97 20.78 11.52
N VAL A 23 -17.67 20.20 10.35
CA VAL A 23 -18.01 18.81 10.03
C VAL A 23 -17.26 17.83 10.95
N ARG A 24 -15.98 18.10 11.23
CA ARG A 24 -15.21 17.27 12.18
C ARG A 24 -15.81 17.27 13.57
N GLN A 25 -16.24 18.44 14.05
CA GLN A 25 -16.86 18.57 15.36
C GLN A 25 -18.19 17.82 15.42
N GLU A 26 -19.00 17.89 14.38
CA GLU A 26 -20.26 17.14 14.31
C GLU A 26 -20.02 15.62 14.29
N ILE A 27 -19.07 15.14 13.51
CA ILE A 27 -18.72 13.72 13.49
C ILE A 27 -18.18 13.27 14.84
N LYS A 28 -17.32 14.07 15.48
CA LYS A 28 -16.81 13.78 16.83
C LYS A 28 -17.94 13.69 17.84
N SER A 29 -18.82 14.67 17.87
CA SER A 29 -20.01 14.72 18.74
C SER A 29 -20.93 13.51 18.51
N PHE A 30 -21.11 13.09 17.27
CA PHE A 30 -21.85 11.88 16.96
C PHE A 30 -21.25 10.65 17.66
N PHE A 31 -19.94 10.39 17.53
CA PHE A 31 -19.32 9.22 18.15
C PHE A 31 -19.30 9.30 19.69
N GLU A 32 -19.17 10.50 20.26
CA GLU A 32 -19.20 10.71 21.72
C GLU A 32 -20.59 10.44 22.32
N THR A 33 -21.64 10.74 21.58
CA THR A 33 -23.04 10.64 22.07
C THR A 33 -23.73 9.34 21.64
N TYR A 34 -23.32 8.74 20.54
CA TYR A 34 -23.96 7.53 20.01
C TYR A 34 -23.69 6.32 20.89
N LYS A 35 -24.76 5.64 21.30
CA LYS A 35 -24.70 4.47 22.20
C LYS A 35 -24.88 3.13 21.50
N GLY A 36 -25.25 3.16 20.21
CA GLY A 36 -25.43 1.96 19.41
C GLY A 36 -24.09 1.32 19.03
N LYS A 37 -24.15 0.11 18.48
CA LYS A 37 -22.98 -0.59 17.94
C LYS A 37 -22.63 -0.03 16.56
N VAL A 38 -21.37 0.32 16.35
CA VAL A 38 -20.84 0.74 15.04
C VAL A 38 -20.06 -0.42 14.43
N ILE A 39 -20.46 -0.86 13.24
CA ILE A 39 -19.85 -1.99 12.57
C ILE A 39 -18.99 -1.49 11.40
N TRP A 40 -17.76 -1.92 11.39
CA TRP A 40 -16.77 -1.61 10.37
C TRP A 40 -16.43 -2.84 9.53
N HIS A 41 -15.74 -2.64 8.43
CA HIS A 41 -15.07 -3.72 7.73
C HIS A 41 -13.56 -3.44 7.66
N ARG A 42 -12.74 -4.23 8.38
CA ARG A 42 -11.32 -3.94 8.62
C ARG A 42 -11.14 -2.65 9.43
N SER A 43 -11.80 -2.59 10.56
CA SER A 43 -11.94 -1.42 11.43
C SER A 43 -10.61 -0.73 11.79
N ALA A 44 -9.48 -1.44 11.84
CA ALA A 44 -8.18 -0.88 12.20
C ALA A 44 -7.78 0.34 11.36
N TYR A 45 -8.12 0.37 10.06
CA TYR A 45 -7.80 1.51 9.20
C TYR A 45 -8.68 2.73 9.53
N ASP A 46 -9.99 2.53 9.52
CA ASP A 46 -10.95 3.63 9.73
C ASP A 46 -10.82 4.22 11.13
N LEU A 47 -10.68 3.38 12.15
CA LEU A 47 -10.51 3.82 13.53
C LEU A 47 -9.23 4.63 13.72
N LYS A 48 -8.10 4.22 13.13
CA LYS A 48 -6.87 5.02 13.18
C LYS A 48 -7.05 6.41 12.60
N VAL A 49 -7.61 6.48 11.39
CA VAL A 49 -7.83 7.76 10.69
C VAL A 49 -8.75 8.65 11.50
N LEU A 50 -9.87 8.12 12.02
CA LEU A 50 -10.83 8.90 12.80
C LEU A 50 -10.26 9.35 14.15
N ILE A 51 -9.58 8.48 14.89
CA ILE A 51 -8.96 8.84 16.17
C ILE A 51 -7.94 9.96 15.96
N TYR A 52 -7.02 9.79 14.98
CA TYR A 52 -6.04 10.81 14.66
C TYR A 52 -6.69 12.13 14.26
N THR A 53 -7.68 12.08 13.37
CA THR A 53 -8.29 13.28 12.79
C THR A 53 -9.19 14.04 13.74
N LEU A 54 -9.92 13.35 14.62
CA LEU A 54 -10.96 13.95 15.46
C LEU A 54 -10.50 14.26 16.88
N TRP A 55 -9.53 13.53 17.44
CA TRP A 55 -9.11 13.69 18.83
C TRP A 55 -7.66 14.14 18.99
N MET A 56 -6.74 13.73 18.11
CA MET A 56 -5.33 14.06 18.26
C MET A 56 -4.99 15.40 17.59
N LYS A 57 -4.16 16.21 18.25
CA LYS A 57 -3.62 17.47 17.72
C LYS A 57 -2.41 17.22 16.82
N ASP A 58 -1.60 16.26 17.22
CA ASP A 58 -0.39 15.83 16.52
C ASP A 58 -0.08 14.35 16.87
N PRO A 59 0.92 13.70 16.22
CA PRO A 59 1.26 12.30 16.48
C PRO A 59 1.71 11.99 17.92
N LEU A 60 2.06 13.00 18.72
CA LEU A 60 2.51 12.84 20.10
C LEU A 60 1.41 13.13 21.13
N ASP A 61 0.20 13.47 20.68
CA ASP A 61 -0.94 13.76 21.57
C ASP A 61 -1.53 12.48 22.16
N MET A 62 -0.88 11.99 23.21
CA MET A 62 -1.32 10.79 23.93
C MET A 62 -2.67 10.95 24.63
N VAL A 63 -3.04 12.19 25.03
CA VAL A 63 -4.34 12.46 25.67
C VAL A 63 -5.46 12.32 24.64
N GLY A 64 -5.30 12.96 23.48
CA GLY A 64 -6.25 12.83 22.37
C GLY A 64 -6.36 11.40 21.88
N LEU A 65 -5.24 10.67 21.76
CA LEU A 65 -5.22 9.26 21.39
C LEU A 65 -6.06 8.41 22.35
N LEU A 66 -5.83 8.50 23.65
CA LEU A 66 -6.54 7.68 24.62
C LEU A 66 -8.03 8.01 24.68
N GLN A 67 -8.41 9.30 24.58
CA GLN A 67 -9.80 9.72 24.50
C GLN A 67 -10.49 9.16 23.25
N GLY A 68 -9.87 9.32 22.09
CA GLY A 68 -10.41 8.80 20.83
C GLY A 68 -10.50 7.28 20.82
N LEU A 69 -9.49 6.59 21.35
CA LEU A 69 -9.48 5.14 21.47
C LEU A 69 -10.65 4.66 22.34
N GLU A 70 -10.88 5.28 23.50
CA GLU A 70 -11.97 4.91 24.39
C GLU A 70 -13.34 5.10 23.74
N VAL A 71 -13.57 6.24 23.09
CA VAL A 71 -14.84 6.53 22.41
C VAL A 71 -15.07 5.56 21.24
N MET A 72 -14.09 5.40 20.37
CA MET A 72 -14.23 4.65 19.12
C MET A 72 -14.28 3.13 19.32
N THR A 73 -13.71 2.62 20.42
CA THR A 73 -13.71 1.18 20.72
C THR A 73 -14.70 0.77 21.80
N LYS A 74 -15.56 1.68 22.28
CA LYS A 74 -16.52 1.37 23.35
C LYS A 74 -17.58 0.35 22.92
N ASN A 75 -18.12 0.48 21.72
CA ASN A 75 -19.15 -0.41 21.21
C ASN A 75 -19.01 -0.58 19.69
N PHE A 76 -17.94 -1.24 19.29
CA PHE A 76 -17.62 -1.46 17.89
C PHE A 76 -17.67 -2.93 17.49
N GLY A 77 -17.73 -3.19 16.19
CA GLY A 77 -17.62 -4.51 15.61
C GLY A 77 -16.86 -4.46 14.29
N ASP A 78 -16.32 -5.59 13.87
CA ASP A 78 -15.60 -5.74 12.61
C ASP A 78 -16.15 -6.92 11.81
N SER A 79 -16.84 -6.63 10.71
CA SER A 79 -17.47 -7.63 9.85
C SER A 79 -16.45 -8.54 9.14
N LYS A 80 -15.20 -8.07 8.94
CA LYS A 80 -14.13 -8.92 8.40
C LYS A 80 -13.72 -10.00 9.41
N LEU A 81 -13.58 -9.64 10.69
CA LEU A 81 -13.26 -10.61 11.74
C LEU A 81 -14.41 -11.59 11.95
N VAL A 82 -15.66 -11.12 11.90
CA VAL A 82 -16.84 -11.97 11.93
C VAL A 82 -16.82 -12.98 10.78
N ALA A 83 -16.60 -12.52 9.55
CA ALA A 83 -16.51 -13.41 8.38
C ALA A 83 -15.33 -14.39 8.48
N TYR A 84 -14.19 -13.94 9.01
CA TYR A 84 -13.03 -14.80 9.23
C TYR A 84 -13.34 -15.97 10.19
N LEU A 85 -14.05 -15.70 11.27
CA LEU A 85 -14.43 -16.72 12.25
C LEU A 85 -15.57 -17.62 11.78
N ALA A 86 -16.47 -17.09 10.92
CA ALA A 86 -17.59 -17.85 10.37
C ALA A 86 -17.22 -18.74 9.20
N LEU A 87 -16.14 -18.42 8.47
CA LEU A 87 -15.72 -19.13 7.27
C LEU A 87 -14.49 -20.02 7.56
N ASN A 88 -14.42 -21.14 6.86
CA ASN A 88 -13.28 -22.04 7.00
C ASN A 88 -12.00 -21.39 6.41
N SER A 89 -11.01 -21.12 7.25
CA SER A 89 -9.72 -20.53 6.87
C SER A 89 -8.92 -21.36 5.86
N ALA A 90 -9.16 -22.67 5.79
CA ALA A 90 -8.50 -23.57 4.83
C ALA A 90 -8.94 -23.35 3.38
N SER A 91 -10.02 -22.63 3.13
CA SER A 91 -10.61 -22.44 1.79
C SER A 91 -9.88 -21.39 0.91
N ARG A 92 -8.78 -20.76 1.36
CA ARG A 92 -8.07 -19.67 0.67
C ARG A 92 -8.98 -18.54 0.19
N GLN A 93 -10.09 -18.31 0.88
CA GLN A 93 -11.10 -17.34 0.51
C GLN A 93 -10.62 -15.90 0.76
N SER A 94 -11.02 -14.97 -0.11
CA SER A 94 -10.78 -13.55 0.11
C SER A 94 -11.75 -12.99 1.14
N TYR A 95 -11.23 -12.27 2.14
CA TYR A 95 -12.01 -11.54 3.15
C TYR A 95 -12.15 -10.05 2.81
N SER A 96 -12.00 -9.67 1.55
CA SER A 96 -12.30 -8.30 1.13
C SER A 96 -13.81 -8.05 1.14
N LEU A 97 -14.22 -6.81 1.45
CA LEU A 97 -15.65 -6.45 1.46
C LEU A 97 -16.32 -6.78 0.14
N LYS A 98 -15.64 -6.47 -0.97
CA LYS A 98 -16.12 -6.73 -2.34
C LYS A 98 -16.37 -8.20 -2.61
N ALA A 99 -15.43 -9.08 -2.21
CA ALA A 99 -15.60 -10.51 -2.40
C ALA A 99 -16.74 -11.09 -1.54
N LEU A 100 -16.85 -10.65 -0.27
CA LEU A 100 -17.86 -11.13 0.65
C LEU A 100 -19.28 -10.62 0.34
N ALA A 101 -19.39 -9.44 -0.26
CA ALA A 101 -20.65 -8.80 -0.61
C ALA A 101 -21.04 -8.95 -2.08
N GLN A 102 -20.29 -9.70 -2.89
CA GLN A 102 -20.54 -9.80 -4.33
C GLN A 102 -21.94 -10.29 -4.67
N GLU A 103 -22.50 -11.23 -3.93
CA GLU A 103 -23.87 -11.71 -4.16
C GLU A 103 -24.95 -10.65 -3.84
N PHE A 104 -24.64 -9.68 -2.97
CA PHE A 104 -25.52 -8.58 -2.60
C PHE A 104 -25.38 -7.37 -3.53
N ALA A 105 -24.14 -6.94 -3.80
CA ALA A 105 -23.85 -5.71 -4.51
C ALA A 105 -23.50 -5.93 -6.00
N GLY A 106 -23.26 -7.16 -6.44
CA GLY A 106 -22.98 -7.48 -7.84
C GLY A 106 -21.82 -6.69 -8.41
N SER A 107 -22.02 -5.99 -9.52
CA SER A 107 -20.99 -5.19 -10.21
C SER A 107 -20.44 -4.03 -9.39
N TRP A 108 -21.19 -3.50 -8.43
CA TRP A 108 -20.71 -2.46 -7.51
C TRP A 108 -19.58 -2.93 -6.62
N ALA A 109 -19.53 -4.22 -6.30
CA ALA A 109 -18.45 -4.81 -5.54
C ALA A 109 -17.13 -4.89 -6.32
N ILE A 110 -17.14 -4.75 -7.63
CA ILE A 110 -15.97 -4.94 -8.51
C ILE A 110 -15.28 -3.60 -8.83
N GLU A 111 -15.97 -2.45 -8.73
CA GLU A 111 -15.39 -1.15 -9.06
C GLU A 111 -14.23 -0.79 -8.12
N ASP A 112 -13.01 -0.72 -8.68
CA ASP A 112 -11.83 -0.25 -7.96
C ASP A 112 -11.67 1.26 -8.11
N ILE A 113 -11.69 1.96 -6.98
CA ILE A 113 -11.36 3.37 -6.92
C ILE A 113 -9.86 3.51 -6.62
N ASN A 114 -9.07 3.79 -7.64
CA ASN A 114 -7.63 3.94 -7.52
C ASN A 114 -7.19 5.30 -6.94
N ASP A 115 -7.96 6.35 -7.20
CA ASP A 115 -7.67 7.71 -6.70
C ASP A 115 -8.97 8.46 -6.39
N ILE A 116 -9.29 8.55 -5.09
CA ILE A 116 -10.48 9.24 -4.59
C ILE A 116 -10.54 10.71 -5.00
N ARG A 117 -9.40 11.37 -5.21
CA ARG A 117 -9.32 12.79 -5.59
C ARG A 117 -9.85 13.04 -7.01
N LYS A 118 -9.91 12.02 -7.85
CA LYS A 118 -10.40 12.10 -9.23
C LYS A 118 -11.89 11.82 -9.36
N ILE A 119 -12.58 11.50 -8.27
CA ILE A 119 -13.99 11.11 -8.29
C ILE A 119 -14.84 12.28 -7.84
N LYS A 120 -15.92 12.56 -8.58
CA LYS A 120 -16.88 13.57 -8.20
C LYS A 120 -17.58 13.19 -6.88
N LEU A 121 -17.79 14.18 -6.00
CA LEU A 121 -18.36 13.97 -4.68
C LEU A 121 -19.66 13.14 -4.65
N PRO A 122 -20.67 13.38 -5.54
CA PRO A 122 -21.88 12.55 -5.55
C PRO A 122 -21.57 11.07 -5.77
N LYS A 123 -20.70 10.72 -6.73
CA LYS A 123 -20.29 9.34 -6.98
C LYS A 123 -19.52 8.74 -5.81
N LEU A 124 -18.69 9.53 -5.14
CA LEU A 124 -17.95 9.09 -3.94
C LEU A 124 -18.91 8.80 -2.76
N LEU A 125 -19.92 9.65 -2.57
CA LEU A 125 -20.94 9.43 -1.53
C LEU A 125 -21.78 8.19 -1.81
N GLU A 126 -22.17 7.97 -3.07
CA GLU A 126 -22.87 6.76 -3.50
C GLU A 126 -22.01 5.51 -3.24
N TYR A 127 -20.75 5.54 -3.60
CA TYR A 127 -19.80 4.46 -3.32
C TYR A 127 -19.71 4.16 -1.81
N ASN A 128 -19.55 5.17 -0.98
CA ASN A 128 -19.50 5.01 0.47
C ASN A 128 -20.80 4.45 1.06
N LEU A 129 -21.96 4.83 0.49
CA LEU A 129 -23.25 4.28 0.89
C LEU A 129 -23.31 2.78 0.58
N VAL A 130 -22.91 2.37 -0.62
CA VAL A 130 -22.87 0.96 -1.00
C VAL A 130 -21.92 0.17 -0.11
N ASP A 131 -20.72 0.68 0.17
CA ASP A 131 -19.78 0.03 1.09
C ASP A 131 -20.36 -0.13 2.51
N SER A 132 -21.13 0.85 2.99
CA SER A 132 -21.80 0.78 4.29
C SER A 132 -22.88 -0.30 4.30
N LEU A 133 -23.70 -0.39 3.24
CA LEU A 133 -24.70 -1.44 3.08
C LEU A 133 -24.05 -2.83 2.96
N CYS A 134 -22.97 -2.94 2.21
CA CYS A 134 -22.18 -4.17 2.10
C CYS A 134 -21.61 -4.61 3.45
N THR A 135 -21.09 -3.68 4.23
CA THR A 135 -20.56 -3.95 5.58
C THR A 135 -21.65 -4.51 6.49
N ARG A 136 -22.83 -3.91 6.45
CA ARG A 136 -24.02 -4.40 7.19
C ARG A 136 -24.44 -5.78 6.71
N TYR A 137 -24.54 -5.98 5.41
CA TYR A 137 -24.89 -7.27 4.82
C TYR A 137 -23.92 -8.39 5.25
N VAL A 138 -22.61 -8.14 5.16
CA VAL A 138 -21.58 -9.12 5.55
C VAL A 138 -21.71 -9.47 7.04
N HIS A 139 -21.90 -8.46 7.89
CA HIS A 139 -22.10 -8.70 9.31
C HIS A 139 -23.33 -9.58 9.57
N ASP A 140 -24.49 -9.20 9.01
CA ASP A 140 -25.77 -9.89 9.27
C ASP A 140 -25.79 -11.31 8.71
N LYS A 141 -25.05 -11.56 7.62
CA LYS A 141 -24.89 -12.89 7.02
C LYS A 141 -24.03 -13.82 7.89
N TYR A 142 -22.89 -13.33 8.35
CA TYR A 142 -21.88 -14.19 8.96
C TYR A 142 -21.94 -14.22 10.50
N TYR A 143 -22.47 -13.21 11.15
CA TYR A 143 -22.55 -13.16 12.62
C TYR A 143 -23.34 -14.35 13.20
N PRO A 144 -24.53 -14.72 12.69
CA PRO A 144 -25.23 -15.90 13.19
C PRO A 144 -24.46 -17.21 13.02
N VAL A 145 -23.66 -17.33 11.94
CA VAL A 145 -22.81 -18.50 11.69
C VAL A 145 -21.72 -18.60 12.73
N MET A 146 -21.03 -17.49 12.99
CA MET A 146 -19.98 -17.40 14.02
C MET A 146 -20.53 -17.76 15.42
N VAL A 147 -21.72 -17.27 15.77
CA VAL A 147 -22.39 -17.59 17.05
C VAL A 147 -22.74 -19.08 17.12
N ARG A 148 -23.35 -19.63 16.07
CA ARG A 148 -23.67 -21.06 15.97
C ARG A 148 -22.43 -21.93 16.20
N ASP A 149 -21.28 -21.51 15.64
CA ASP A 149 -20.03 -22.24 15.70
C ASP A 149 -19.24 -21.93 17.00
N LYS A 150 -19.89 -21.26 17.98
CA LYS A 150 -19.36 -20.95 19.33
C LYS A 150 -18.09 -20.09 19.32
N GLN A 151 -17.94 -19.21 18.33
CA GLN A 151 -16.78 -18.32 18.17
C GLN A 151 -17.03 -16.91 18.76
N GLU A 152 -18.21 -16.63 19.30
CA GLU A 152 -18.58 -15.29 19.76
C GLU A 152 -17.70 -14.81 20.93
N ASP A 153 -17.39 -15.67 21.88
CA ASP A 153 -16.52 -15.34 23.02
C ASP A 153 -15.10 -14.97 22.53
N LEU A 154 -14.55 -15.76 21.62
CA LEU A 154 -13.27 -15.49 20.97
C LEU A 154 -13.27 -14.13 20.26
N TYR A 155 -14.36 -13.84 19.53
CA TYR A 155 -14.52 -12.57 18.82
C TYR A 155 -14.55 -11.37 19.77
N LEU A 156 -15.39 -11.42 20.82
CA LEU A 156 -15.60 -10.30 21.73
C LEU A 156 -14.40 -10.07 22.66
N ASN A 157 -13.88 -11.13 23.27
CA ASN A 157 -12.89 -11.02 24.33
C ASN A 157 -11.44 -11.04 23.83
N MET A 158 -11.17 -11.73 22.74
CA MET A 158 -9.81 -11.80 22.21
C MET A 158 -9.61 -10.87 21.02
N PHE A 159 -10.39 -11.01 19.93
CA PHE A 159 -10.12 -10.28 18.70
C PHE A 159 -10.38 -8.78 18.82
N LEU A 160 -11.53 -8.35 19.34
CA LEU A 160 -11.82 -6.93 19.52
C LEU A 160 -10.91 -6.28 20.58
N GLY A 161 -10.62 -7.00 21.67
CA GLY A 161 -9.68 -6.52 22.69
C GLY A 161 -8.26 -6.33 22.15
N SER A 162 -7.76 -7.32 21.41
CA SER A 162 -6.45 -7.24 20.76
C SER A 162 -6.40 -6.10 19.74
N GLN A 163 -7.48 -5.86 18.99
CA GLN A 163 -7.55 -4.79 18.03
C GLN A 163 -7.44 -3.41 18.68
N LYS A 164 -8.07 -3.19 19.86
CA LYS A 164 -7.90 -1.96 20.64
C LYS A 164 -6.43 -1.73 21.00
N THR A 165 -5.74 -2.77 21.48
CA THR A 165 -4.32 -2.71 21.84
C THR A 165 -3.44 -2.41 20.61
N LEU A 166 -3.69 -3.07 19.48
CA LEU A 166 -2.93 -2.83 18.26
C LEU A 166 -3.12 -1.41 17.74
N LEU A 167 -4.35 -0.87 17.77
CA LEU A 167 -4.62 0.52 17.43
C LEU A 167 -3.83 1.50 18.30
N GLN A 168 -3.75 1.24 19.59
CA GLN A 168 -2.95 2.06 20.53
C GLN A 168 -1.47 2.01 20.15
N VAL A 169 -0.90 0.83 19.90
CA VAL A 169 0.50 0.65 19.51
C VAL A 169 0.80 1.38 18.20
N GLU A 170 -0.08 1.25 17.21
CA GLU A 170 0.11 1.90 15.89
C GLU A 170 0.00 3.42 15.96
N LEU A 171 -0.87 3.96 16.84
CA LEU A 171 -1.06 5.41 17.01
C LEU A 171 -0.04 6.06 17.95
N CYS A 172 0.55 5.30 18.88
CA CYS A 172 1.60 5.81 19.77
C CYS A 172 2.87 6.25 19.02
N SER A 173 3.04 5.82 17.77
CA SER A 173 4.23 6.06 16.96
C SER A 173 5.51 5.50 17.59
N MET A 174 6.57 5.48 16.82
CA MET A 174 7.91 5.08 17.32
C MET A 174 8.79 6.33 17.36
N PRO A 175 9.34 6.71 18.52
CA PRO A 175 10.23 7.86 18.58
C PRO A 175 11.48 7.59 17.74
N MET A 176 11.79 8.53 16.84
CA MET A 176 12.96 8.46 15.96
C MET A 176 13.96 9.54 16.34
N ASN A 177 15.24 9.18 16.36
CA ASN A 177 16.31 10.15 16.55
C ASN A 177 16.70 10.76 15.20
N ASN A 178 16.19 11.95 14.91
CA ASN A 178 16.43 12.63 13.63
C ASN A 178 17.93 12.87 13.35
N GLY A 179 18.73 13.16 14.38
CA GLY A 179 20.18 13.32 14.24
C GLY A 179 20.86 12.04 13.74
N LYS A 180 20.50 10.90 14.33
CA LYS A 180 20.98 9.58 13.90
C LYS A 180 20.50 9.19 12.51
N ILE A 181 19.26 9.56 12.13
CA ILE A 181 18.74 9.31 10.78
C ILE A 181 19.55 10.07 9.75
N THR A 182 19.80 11.37 9.97
CA THR A 182 20.59 12.20 9.05
C THR A 182 22.02 11.73 8.93
N GLU A 183 22.66 11.33 10.04
CA GLU A 183 24.00 10.74 10.06
C GLU A 183 24.03 9.46 9.22
N LEU A 184 23.10 8.53 9.47
CA LEU A 184 23.02 7.26 8.76
C LEU A 184 22.68 7.43 7.27
N GLU A 185 21.79 8.36 6.93
CA GLU A 185 21.45 8.69 5.54
C GLU A 185 22.69 9.16 4.77
N LYS A 186 23.50 10.03 5.40
CA LYS A 186 24.75 10.49 4.81
C LYS A 186 25.71 9.32 4.61
N ASP A 187 25.96 8.52 5.65
CA ASP A 187 26.91 7.40 5.60
C ASP A 187 26.50 6.37 4.54
N LEU A 188 25.21 6.03 4.48
CA LEU A 188 24.69 5.10 3.46
C LEU A 188 24.78 5.70 2.05
N THR A 189 24.51 6.99 1.90
CA THR A 189 24.62 7.68 0.60
C THR A 189 26.08 7.68 0.12
N ASP A 190 27.02 8.00 1.00
CA ASP A 190 28.45 8.00 0.69
C ASP A 190 28.94 6.58 0.35
N TYR A 191 28.47 5.58 1.08
CA TYR A 191 28.77 4.17 0.80
C TYR A 191 28.23 3.73 -0.56
N VAL A 192 26.95 4.02 -0.86
CA VAL A 192 26.35 3.72 -2.17
C VAL A 192 27.08 4.41 -3.31
N ASN A 193 27.45 5.69 -3.15
CA ASN A 193 28.19 6.43 -4.14
C ASN A 193 29.59 5.82 -4.39
N THR A 194 30.23 5.32 -3.34
CA THR A 194 31.50 4.62 -3.44
C THR A 194 31.36 3.31 -4.22
N LEU A 195 30.34 2.51 -3.91
CA LEU A 195 30.04 1.28 -4.63
C LEU A 195 29.73 1.53 -6.11
N LEU A 196 28.93 2.56 -6.42
CA LEU A 196 28.60 2.94 -7.80
C LEU A 196 29.85 3.37 -8.58
N LYS A 197 30.77 4.10 -7.96
CA LYS A 197 32.07 4.46 -8.58
C LYS A 197 32.92 3.23 -8.86
N THR A 198 33.01 2.32 -7.90
CA THR A 198 33.74 1.05 -8.07
C THR A 198 33.15 0.25 -9.21
N LEU A 199 31.81 0.10 -9.23
CA LEU A 199 31.10 -0.60 -10.29
C LEU A 199 31.35 0.03 -11.67
N ALA A 200 31.23 1.36 -11.79
CA ALA A 200 31.45 2.08 -13.04
C ALA A 200 32.93 2.03 -13.54
N SER A 201 33.87 1.75 -12.64
CA SER A 201 35.28 1.58 -13.02
C SER A 201 35.62 0.18 -13.53
N ASP A 202 34.74 -0.80 -13.29
CA ASP A 202 34.93 -2.19 -13.69
C ASP A 202 34.93 -2.34 -15.22
N PRO A 203 35.90 -3.03 -15.82
CA PRO A 203 35.95 -3.24 -17.26
C PRO A 203 34.73 -3.97 -17.80
N ALA A 204 34.22 -4.98 -17.09
CA ALA A 204 33.00 -5.72 -17.49
C ALA A 204 31.80 -4.80 -17.61
N ILE A 205 31.63 -3.85 -16.69
CA ILE A 205 30.53 -2.89 -16.76
C ILE A 205 30.66 -1.96 -17.97
N LYS A 206 31.89 -1.53 -18.31
CA LYS A 206 32.12 -0.70 -19.50
C LYS A 206 31.80 -1.45 -20.79
N ASP A 207 32.13 -2.73 -20.87
CA ASP A 207 31.81 -3.57 -22.02
C ASP A 207 30.31 -3.80 -22.16
N VAL A 208 29.61 -4.03 -21.04
CA VAL A 208 28.14 -4.14 -21.01
C VAL A 208 27.48 -2.81 -21.38
N GLU A 209 27.98 -1.66 -20.88
CA GLU A 209 27.50 -0.34 -21.29
C GLU A 209 27.58 -0.16 -22.81
N LEU A 210 28.71 -0.53 -23.39
CA LEU A 210 28.88 -0.42 -24.85
C LEU A 210 27.88 -1.29 -25.62
N LYS A 211 27.67 -2.54 -25.17
CA LYS A 211 26.65 -3.42 -25.77
C LYS A 211 25.24 -2.85 -25.64
N LEU A 212 24.88 -2.31 -24.48
CA LEU A 212 23.57 -1.68 -24.24
C LEU A 212 23.37 -0.43 -25.12
N GLN A 213 24.43 0.40 -25.28
CA GLN A 213 24.40 1.57 -26.19
C GLN A 213 24.18 1.14 -27.64
N HIS A 214 24.85 0.07 -28.10
CA HIS A 214 24.62 -0.48 -29.44
C HIS A 214 23.18 -1.00 -29.61
N ALA A 215 22.67 -1.75 -28.65
CA ALA A 215 21.31 -2.26 -28.70
C ALA A 215 20.25 -1.13 -28.75
N GLU A 216 20.42 -0.08 -27.95
CA GLU A 216 19.51 1.08 -27.98
C GLU A 216 19.65 1.88 -29.31
N MET A 217 20.85 2.00 -29.85
CA MET A 217 21.08 2.60 -31.15
C MET A 217 20.37 1.81 -32.27
N GLU A 218 20.50 0.50 -32.29
CA GLU A 218 19.86 -0.38 -33.27
C GLU A 218 18.35 -0.28 -33.17
N LYS A 219 17.79 -0.34 -31.97
CA LYS A 219 16.37 -0.21 -31.68
C LYS A 219 15.80 1.14 -32.11
N ALA A 220 16.53 2.22 -31.87
CA ALA A 220 16.15 3.55 -32.34
C ALA A 220 16.23 3.65 -33.88
N ASN A 221 17.28 3.09 -34.48
CA ASN A 221 17.50 3.13 -35.92
C ASN A 221 16.55 2.21 -36.69
N ALA A 222 16.06 1.12 -36.10
CA ALA A 222 15.06 0.25 -36.75
C ALA A 222 13.74 0.95 -37.03
N LYS A 223 13.41 2.02 -36.33
CA LYS A 223 12.21 2.83 -36.52
C LYS A 223 12.39 3.96 -37.56
N LEU A 224 13.60 4.17 -38.05
CA LEU A 224 13.94 5.27 -38.95
C LEU A 224 14.15 4.78 -40.38
N LYS A 225 13.47 5.43 -41.35
CA LYS A 225 13.53 5.07 -42.77
C LYS A 225 14.73 5.67 -43.53
N THR A 226 15.29 6.81 -43.10
CA THR A 226 16.26 7.56 -43.91
C THR A 226 17.54 7.96 -43.20
N LYS A 227 17.52 8.53 -42.01
CA LYS A 227 18.74 9.01 -41.33
C LYS A 227 18.99 8.27 -40.04
N LYS A 228 20.01 7.44 -40.00
CA LYS A 228 20.42 6.66 -38.79
C LYS A 228 21.19 7.53 -37.80
N HIS A 229 20.99 7.28 -36.52
CA HIS A 229 21.74 7.92 -35.43
C HIS A 229 23.08 7.23 -35.24
N PRO A 230 24.19 7.98 -35.06
CA PRO A 230 25.47 7.44 -34.73
C PRO A 230 25.50 7.00 -33.22
N LEU A 231 26.42 6.09 -32.88
CA LEU A 231 26.60 5.61 -31.52
C LEU A 231 26.90 6.74 -30.53
N SER A 232 27.58 7.81 -30.97
CA SER A 232 27.89 8.98 -30.14
C SER A 232 26.68 9.64 -29.50
N LYS A 233 25.49 9.48 -30.07
CA LYS A 233 24.23 9.98 -29.48
C LYS A 233 23.80 9.19 -28.24
N PHE A 234 24.29 7.98 -28.05
CA PHE A 234 23.90 7.08 -26.96
C PHE A 234 24.98 6.92 -25.88
N GLN A 235 26.06 7.71 -25.91
CA GLN A 235 27.17 7.65 -24.93
C GLN A 235 26.74 8.01 -23.50
N GLU A 236 25.62 8.74 -23.33
CA GLU A 236 25.07 9.06 -22.02
C GLU A 236 24.24 7.90 -21.42
N TYR A 237 23.96 6.86 -22.21
CA TYR A 237 23.27 5.68 -21.75
C TYR A 237 24.21 4.81 -20.90
N LYS A 238 24.05 4.90 -19.57
CA LYS A 238 24.93 4.26 -18.60
C LYS A 238 24.29 2.99 -18.02
N PHE A 239 25.16 2.08 -17.56
CA PHE A 239 24.69 0.92 -16.82
C PHE A 239 23.96 1.37 -15.56
N ASN A 240 22.76 0.84 -15.34
CA ASN A 240 21.94 1.11 -14.15
C ASN A 240 21.75 -0.19 -13.36
N PRO A 241 22.37 -0.33 -12.18
CA PRO A 241 22.25 -1.53 -11.34
C PRO A 241 20.83 -1.76 -10.78
N ASN A 242 19.94 -0.76 -10.85
CA ASN A 242 18.54 -0.90 -10.47
C ASN A 242 17.65 -1.35 -11.66
N SER A 243 18.20 -1.49 -12.86
CA SER A 243 17.46 -1.97 -14.02
C SER A 243 17.58 -3.48 -14.14
N VAL A 244 16.44 -4.19 -14.05
CA VAL A 244 16.37 -5.65 -14.26
C VAL A 244 17.00 -6.04 -15.61
N HIS A 245 16.70 -5.30 -16.68
CA HIS A 245 17.23 -5.57 -18.01
C HIS A 245 18.75 -5.41 -18.09
N HIS A 246 19.32 -4.36 -17.45
CA HIS A 246 20.77 -4.18 -17.42
C HIS A 246 21.46 -5.26 -16.59
N LEU A 247 20.84 -5.67 -15.47
CA LEU A 247 21.36 -6.78 -14.68
C LEU A 247 21.29 -8.12 -15.43
N GLN A 248 20.23 -8.38 -16.19
CA GLN A 248 20.13 -9.57 -17.02
C GLN A 248 21.23 -9.58 -18.09
N ALA A 249 21.43 -8.47 -18.79
CA ALA A 249 22.51 -8.33 -19.78
C ALA A 249 23.92 -8.53 -19.19
N LEU A 250 24.14 -8.07 -17.96
CA LEU A 250 25.41 -8.29 -17.26
C LEU A 250 25.57 -9.75 -16.83
N LEU A 251 24.60 -10.28 -16.07
CA LEU A 251 24.75 -11.57 -15.38
C LEU A 251 24.62 -12.75 -16.33
N PHE A 252 23.66 -12.70 -17.25
CA PHE A 252 23.30 -13.86 -18.09
C PHE A 252 23.88 -13.76 -19.51
N ASP A 253 23.93 -12.54 -20.10
CA ASP A 253 24.41 -12.38 -21.48
C ASP A 253 25.91 -12.07 -21.58
N TYR A 254 26.50 -11.46 -20.55
CA TYR A 254 27.92 -11.10 -20.55
C TYR A 254 28.76 -12.07 -19.72
N MET A 255 28.36 -12.32 -18.46
CA MET A 255 29.05 -13.21 -17.54
C MET A 255 28.70 -14.70 -17.74
N GLU A 256 27.66 -14.99 -18.56
CA GLU A 256 27.18 -16.33 -18.88
C GLU A 256 26.82 -17.17 -17.63
N LEU A 257 26.37 -16.50 -16.55
CA LEU A 257 25.97 -17.20 -15.33
C LEU A 257 24.68 -17.99 -15.53
N PRO A 258 24.50 -19.13 -14.82
CA PRO A 258 23.31 -19.95 -14.97
C PRO A 258 22.06 -19.23 -14.44
N VAL A 259 20.93 -19.36 -15.13
CA VAL A 259 19.65 -18.85 -14.64
C VAL A 259 19.11 -19.80 -13.56
N LEU A 260 19.16 -19.38 -12.30
CA LEU A 260 18.75 -20.21 -11.15
C LEU A 260 17.27 -20.05 -10.79
N ASP A 261 16.73 -18.86 -10.95
CA ASP A 261 15.35 -18.54 -10.60
C ASP A 261 14.67 -17.76 -11.74
N TYR A 262 13.35 -17.92 -11.85
CA TYR A 262 12.51 -17.19 -12.82
C TYR A 262 11.47 -16.35 -12.09
N THR A 263 11.04 -15.25 -12.71
CA THR A 263 9.92 -14.42 -12.24
C THR A 263 8.58 -15.11 -12.59
N ASP A 264 7.48 -14.65 -12.00
CA ASP A 264 6.12 -15.16 -12.31
C ASP A 264 5.76 -15.01 -13.81
N THR A 265 6.42 -14.10 -14.51
CA THR A 265 6.27 -13.88 -15.97
C THR A 265 7.20 -14.75 -16.81
N GLY A 266 8.01 -15.61 -16.20
CA GLY A 266 8.94 -16.52 -16.88
C GLY A 266 10.27 -15.89 -17.32
N ALA A 267 10.55 -14.65 -16.93
CA ALA A 267 11.84 -13.99 -17.20
C ALA A 267 12.91 -14.39 -16.15
N PRO A 268 14.22 -14.44 -16.51
CA PRO A 268 15.30 -14.67 -15.55
C PRO A 268 15.24 -13.69 -14.37
N SER A 269 15.26 -14.21 -13.15
CA SER A 269 15.21 -13.37 -11.95
C SER A 269 16.57 -12.73 -11.65
N THR A 270 16.55 -11.43 -11.33
CA THR A 270 17.71 -10.66 -10.83
C THR A 270 17.44 -10.12 -9.43
N GLY A 271 16.53 -10.75 -8.69
CA GLY A 271 16.23 -10.38 -7.30
C GLY A 271 17.44 -10.62 -6.37
N GLY A 272 17.53 -9.86 -5.27
CA GLY A 272 18.65 -9.96 -4.33
C GLY A 272 18.92 -11.38 -3.80
N GLY A 273 17.86 -12.20 -3.66
CA GLY A 273 17.99 -13.62 -3.29
C GLY A 273 18.68 -14.45 -4.36
N THR A 274 18.35 -14.23 -5.63
CA THR A 274 18.96 -14.90 -6.78
C THR A 274 20.40 -14.47 -6.95
N ILE A 275 20.69 -13.17 -6.84
CA ILE A 275 22.07 -12.63 -6.95
C ILE A 275 22.98 -13.25 -5.86
N LYS A 276 22.46 -13.39 -4.63
CA LYS A 276 23.23 -14.06 -3.55
C LYS A 276 23.57 -15.52 -3.86
N LYS A 277 22.69 -16.25 -4.54
CA LYS A 277 22.97 -17.63 -4.98
C LYS A 277 24.03 -17.65 -6.10
N LEU A 278 23.99 -16.68 -7.01
CA LEU A 278 24.93 -16.58 -8.15
C LEU A 278 26.38 -16.33 -7.71
N ILE A 279 26.66 -15.77 -6.55
CA ILE A 279 28.01 -15.58 -6.00
C ILE A 279 28.82 -16.90 -5.98
N HIS A 280 28.16 -18.05 -5.87
CA HIS A 280 28.81 -19.35 -5.86
C HIS A 280 29.14 -19.89 -7.26
N HIS A 281 28.78 -19.17 -8.31
CA HIS A 281 29.00 -19.52 -9.72
C HIS A 281 29.95 -18.56 -10.44
N THR A 282 30.48 -17.57 -9.73
CA THR A 282 31.48 -16.60 -10.25
C THR A 282 32.91 -17.09 -10.01
#